data_fc48c59be2ddedbebb3729975c20b12e
#
_entry.id   fc48c59be2ddedbebb3729975c20b12e
#
_cell.length_a   1.000
_cell.length_b   1.000
_cell.length_c   1.000
_cell.angle_alpha   90.00
_cell.angle_beta   90.00
_cell.angle_gamma   90.00
#
_symmetry.space_group_name_H-M   'P 1'
#
loop_
_entity.id
_entity.type
_entity.pdbx_description
1 polymer ?
#
loop_
_entity_poly.entity_id
_entity_poly.type
_entity_poly.pdbx_seq_one_letter_code
_entity_poly.pdbx_strand_id
1 'polypeptide(L)'
;MRYKLAHYVGSITVFSLFLVVTLTAFGQKMTTLETEQRLSDLGYWITKVDGKRDDSTRQAIIAFQKIEGRKRTGVLSASDIERLRTATRPVAKFASGPAHVEVDISRQVLLYVGDDGIVQKIVSVSTGNEQKYFDDNQWQVAHTTRGNFKVQWKYNGIRKASLGDLYYPSYFNGGIAVHGSPSIPPYAASHGCVRVPLFADKALFKMMPVGMPVNVYDRQ
;
A
#
# COMPACT_ATOMS: atom_id res chain seq x y z
N MET A 1 -48.96 -53.98 62.83
CA MET A 1 -47.53 -53.70 62.65
C MET A 1 -47.34 -53.27 61.21
N ARG A 2 -47.19 -51.98 60.94
CA ARG A 2 -47.04 -51.42 59.60
C ARG A 2 -45.65 -50.76 59.55
N TYR A 3 -44.77 -51.29 58.73
CA TYR A 3 -43.45 -50.68 58.47
C TYR A 3 -43.55 -49.64 57.31
N LYS A 4 -43.17 -48.39 57.59
CA LYS A 4 -43.02 -47.32 56.57
C LYS A 4 -41.59 -47.43 55.97
N LEU A 5 -41.51 -47.71 54.66
CA LEU A 5 -40.27 -47.55 53.93
C LEU A 5 -40.08 -46.09 53.61
N ALA A 6 -38.96 -45.48 54.01
CA ALA A 6 -38.52 -44.15 53.61
C ALA A 6 -37.66 -44.27 52.34
N HIS A 7 -38.12 -43.62 51.26
CA HIS A 7 -37.35 -43.51 50.06
C HIS A 7 -36.39 -42.29 50.17
N TYR A 8 -35.11 -42.59 50.18
CA TYR A 8 -34.06 -41.58 50.07
C TYR A 8 -33.84 -41.25 48.60
N VAL A 9 -34.23 -40.05 48.13
CA VAL A 9 -33.92 -39.53 46.81
C VAL A 9 -32.61 -38.73 46.91
N GLY A 10 -31.52 -39.36 46.51
CA GLY A 10 -30.23 -38.68 46.42
C GLY A 10 -30.17 -37.82 45.16
N SER A 11 -30.15 -36.51 45.33
CA SER A 11 -29.87 -35.55 44.22
C SER A 11 -28.39 -35.62 43.86
N ILE A 12 -28.08 -36.14 42.68
CA ILE A 12 -26.75 -36.07 42.09
C ILE A 12 -26.61 -34.70 41.38
N THR A 13 -25.89 -33.78 42.02
CA THR A 13 -25.55 -32.49 41.41
C THR A 13 -24.34 -32.69 40.51
N VAL A 14 -24.57 -32.77 39.18
CA VAL A 14 -23.49 -32.83 38.19
C VAL A 14 -22.89 -31.40 38.05
N PHE A 15 -21.72 -31.19 38.63
CA PHE A 15 -20.94 -29.98 38.42
C PHE A 15 -20.26 -30.09 37.06
N SER A 16 -20.82 -29.47 36.03
CA SER A 16 -20.17 -29.32 34.72
C SER A 16 -19.07 -28.27 34.85
N LEU A 17 -17.83 -28.73 34.93
CA LEU A 17 -16.63 -27.91 34.91
C LEU A 17 -16.42 -27.38 33.45
N PHE A 18 -16.90 -26.19 33.15
CA PHE A 18 -16.58 -25.51 31.92
C PHE A 18 -15.10 -25.09 31.94
N LEU A 19 -14.24 -25.87 31.28
CA LEU A 19 -12.86 -25.54 31.04
C LEU A 19 -12.83 -24.40 30.01
N VAL A 20 -12.76 -23.14 30.47
CA VAL A 20 -12.53 -21.99 29.61
C VAL A 20 -11.06 -22.04 29.16
N VAL A 21 -10.82 -22.66 28.00
CA VAL A 21 -9.53 -22.56 27.32
C VAL A 21 -9.40 -21.15 26.79
N THR A 22 -8.82 -20.26 27.57
CA THR A 22 -8.34 -18.97 27.06
C THR A 22 -7.17 -19.27 26.13
N LEU A 23 -7.42 -19.37 24.81
CA LEU A 23 -6.37 -19.29 23.82
C LEU A 23 -5.73 -17.90 23.94
N THR A 24 -4.63 -17.83 24.66
CA THR A 24 -3.71 -16.69 24.55
C THR A 24 -3.11 -16.78 23.15
N ALA A 25 -3.70 -16.06 22.21
CA ALA A 25 -3.11 -15.82 20.90
C ALA A 25 -1.87 -14.93 21.08
N PHE A 26 -0.84 -15.47 21.70
CA PHE A 26 0.50 -14.84 21.71
C PHE A 26 0.93 -14.77 20.25
N GLY A 27 1.19 -13.54 19.77
CA GLY A 27 1.45 -13.12 18.40
C GLY A 27 2.24 -14.13 17.55
N GLN A 28 1.51 -15.03 16.90
CA GLN A 28 2.11 -15.97 15.97
C GLN A 28 2.74 -15.14 14.83
N LYS A 29 4.05 -15.32 14.62
CA LYS A 29 4.74 -14.68 13.49
C LYS A 29 4.03 -15.04 12.20
N MET A 30 3.81 -14.05 11.33
CA MET A 30 3.39 -14.34 9.95
C MET A 30 4.61 -14.80 9.16
N THR A 31 4.47 -15.86 8.39
CA THR A 31 5.45 -16.25 7.39
C THR A 31 5.53 -15.22 6.26
N THR A 32 6.59 -15.25 5.46
CA THR A 32 6.67 -14.39 4.26
C THR A 32 5.50 -14.66 3.32
N LEU A 33 5.16 -15.92 3.07
CA LEU A 33 4.04 -16.31 2.21
C LEU A 33 2.70 -15.74 2.69
N GLU A 34 2.38 -15.89 3.97
CA GLU A 34 1.16 -15.30 4.56
C GLU A 34 1.15 -13.77 4.47
N THR A 35 2.31 -13.15 4.68
CA THR A 35 2.47 -11.70 4.55
C THR A 35 2.20 -11.23 3.13
N GLU A 36 2.81 -11.86 2.13
CA GLU A 36 2.62 -11.56 0.71
C GLU A 36 1.17 -11.77 0.29
N GLN A 37 0.57 -12.91 0.67
CA GLN A 37 -0.82 -13.19 0.37
C GLN A 37 -1.73 -12.10 0.95
N ARG A 38 -1.56 -11.77 2.23
CA ARG A 38 -2.39 -10.78 2.90
C ARG A 38 -2.23 -9.37 2.31
N LEU A 39 -1.00 -8.95 2.01
CA LEU A 39 -0.73 -7.68 1.34
C LEU A 39 -1.36 -7.64 -0.06
N SER A 40 -1.23 -8.72 -0.82
CA SER A 40 -1.84 -8.85 -2.15
C SER A 40 -3.37 -8.76 -2.09
N ASP A 41 -4.02 -9.44 -1.12
CA ASP A 41 -5.47 -9.40 -0.90
C ASP A 41 -5.96 -7.98 -0.59
N LEU A 42 -5.14 -7.18 0.08
CA LEU A 42 -5.41 -5.78 0.39
C LEU A 42 -5.12 -4.82 -0.79
N GLY A 43 -4.58 -5.34 -1.90
CA GLY A 43 -4.26 -4.55 -3.08
C GLY A 43 -2.83 -4.00 -3.11
N TYR A 44 -1.98 -4.27 -2.11
CA TYR A 44 -0.57 -3.86 -2.19
C TYR A 44 0.14 -4.63 -3.28
N TRP A 45 1.03 -3.93 -4.01
CA TRP A 45 1.70 -4.52 -5.17
C TRP A 45 2.73 -5.57 -4.74
N ILE A 46 2.37 -6.82 -4.86
CA ILE A 46 3.24 -7.98 -4.78
C ILE A 46 3.41 -8.53 -6.19
N THR A 47 4.64 -8.74 -6.63
CA THR A 47 4.94 -9.29 -7.96
C THR A 47 4.58 -10.77 -8.04
N LYS A 48 4.93 -11.52 -6.98
CA LYS A 48 4.66 -12.95 -6.86
C LYS A 48 4.50 -13.33 -5.40
N VAL A 49 3.47 -14.10 -5.10
CA VAL A 49 3.24 -14.71 -3.78
C VAL A 49 3.95 -16.06 -3.78
N ASP A 50 5.17 -16.13 -3.27
CA ASP A 50 5.99 -17.35 -3.30
C ASP A 50 6.78 -17.62 -1.99
N GLY A 51 6.58 -16.79 -0.97
CA GLY A 51 7.24 -16.91 0.32
C GLY A 51 8.70 -16.44 0.33
N LYS A 52 9.17 -15.81 -0.75
CA LYS A 52 10.52 -15.24 -0.85
C LYS A 52 10.47 -13.73 -0.68
N ARG A 53 11.18 -13.23 0.30
CA ARG A 53 11.25 -11.81 0.55
C ARG A 53 12.11 -11.11 -0.50
N ASP A 54 11.48 -10.49 -1.46
CA ASP A 54 12.08 -9.68 -2.51
C ASP A 54 11.82 -8.18 -2.32
N ASP A 55 12.20 -7.35 -3.32
CA ASP A 55 11.97 -5.91 -3.27
C ASP A 55 10.48 -5.57 -3.33
N SER A 56 9.65 -6.35 -4.06
CA SER A 56 8.20 -6.11 -4.09
C SER A 56 7.55 -6.35 -2.75
N THR A 57 7.95 -7.40 -2.03
CA THR A 57 7.50 -7.68 -0.64
C THR A 57 7.90 -6.54 0.28
N ARG A 58 9.15 -6.06 0.20
CA ARG A 58 9.65 -4.96 1.02
C ARG A 58 8.89 -3.66 0.74
N GLN A 59 8.69 -3.28 -0.52
CA GLN A 59 7.98 -2.05 -0.90
C GLN A 59 6.49 -2.13 -0.58
N ALA A 60 5.87 -3.30 -0.66
CA ALA A 60 4.48 -3.51 -0.24
C ALA A 60 4.32 -3.33 1.29
N ILE A 61 5.26 -3.83 2.10
CA ILE A 61 5.29 -3.58 3.55
C ILE A 61 5.46 -2.07 3.83
N ILE A 62 6.36 -1.38 3.12
CA ILE A 62 6.51 0.08 3.26
C ILE A 62 5.21 0.80 2.90
N ALA A 63 4.53 0.41 1.80
CA ALA A 63 3.25 0.99 1.41
C ALA A 63 2.17 0.77 2.48
N PHE A 64 2.10 -0.42 3.05
CA PHE A 64 1.21 -0.72 4.18
C PHE A 64 1.53 0.17 5.40
N GLN A 65 2.81 0.26 5.78
CA GLN A 65 3.24 1.12 6.90
C GLN A 65 2.91 2.60 6.66
N LYS A 66 3.03 3.08 5.42
CA LYS A 66 2.64 4.43 5.01
C LYS A 66 1.13 4.66 5.15
N ILE A 67 0.31 3.73 4.68
CA ILE A 67 -1.16 3.78 4.77
C ILE A 67 -1.61 3.81 6.23
N GLU A 68 -0.98 3.00 7.08
CA GLU A 68 -1.34 2.84 8.49
C GLU A 68 -0.63 3.84 9.43
N GLY A 69 0.12 4.82 8.89
CA GLY A 69 0.82 5.83 9.67
C GLY A 69 1.91 5.27 10.60
N ARG A 70 2.55 4.16 10.21
CA ARG A 70 3.54 3.44 11.01
C ARG A 70 4.98 3.75 10.58
N LYS A 71 5.98 3.29 11.33
CA LYS A 71 7.39 3.43 10.95
C LYS A 71 7.65 2.69 9.63
N ARG A 72 8.16 3.38 8.63
CA ARG A 72 8.34 2.94 7.24
C ARG A 72 9.63 2.15 7.05
N THR A 73 9.76 1.02 7.74
CA THR A 73 11.01 0.22 7.79
C THR A 73 11.12 -0.82 6.69
N GLY A 74 9.99 -1.24 6.11
CA GLY A 74 9.91 -2.39 5.20
C GLY A 74 10.06 -3.73 5.91
N VAL A 75 9.97 -3.75 7.25
CA VAL A 75 9.96 -4.95 8.09
C VAL A 75 8.76 -4.85 9.03
N LEU A 76 7.97 -5.91 9.14
CA LEU A 76 6.82 -5.93 10.05
C LEU A 76 7.29 -6.15 11.51
N SER A 77 6.93 -5.23 12.39
CA SER A 77 6.97 -5.46 13.84
C SER A 77 5.81 -6.35 14.28
N ALA A 78 5.81 -6.81 15.53
CA ALA A 78 4.67 -7.58 16.08
C ALA A 78 3.36 -6.78 15.98
N SER A 79 3.38 -5.49 16.30
CA SER A 79 2.21 -4.62 16.17
C SER A 79 1.80 -4.35 14.71
N ASP A 80 2.74 -4.39 13.76
CA ASP A 80 2.41 -4.32 12.32
C ASP A 80 1.70 -5.59 11.86
N ILE A 81 2.12 -6.75 12.34
CA ILE A 81 1.49 -8.05 12.03
C ILE A 81 0.04 -8.07 12.51
N GLU A 82 -0.21 -7.69 13.76
CA GLU A 82 -1.57 -7.61 14.30
C GLU A 82 -2.46 -6.66 13.49
N ARG A 83 -1.91 -5.49 13.13
CA ARG A 83 -2.65 -4.55 12.29
C ARG A 83 -2.90 -5.11 10.88
N LEU A 84 -1.92 -5.77 10.27
CA LEU A 84 -2.05 -6.38 8.94
C LEU A 84 -3.13 -7.46 8.90
N ARG A 85 -3.25 -8.27 9.96
CA ARG A 85 -4.32 -9.30 10.09
C ARG A 85 -5.71 -8.69 10.02
N THR A 86 -5.92 -7.55 10.65
CA THR A 86 -7.23 -6.88 10.79
C THR A 86 -7.46 -5.75 9.78
N ALA A 87 -6.44 -5.37 9.00
CA ALA A 87 -6.55 -4.30 8.03
C ALA A 87 -7.59 -4.61 6.95
N THR A 88 -8.24 -3.57 6.45
CA THR A 88 -9.11 -3.63 5.29
C THR A 88 -8.43 -2.97 4.09
N ARG A 89 -8.89 -3.30 2.88
CA ARG A 89 -8.40 -2.64 1.66
C ARG A 89 -8.64 -1.12 1.77
N PRO A 90 -7.63 -0.29 1.52
CA PRO A 90 -7.80 1.16 1.53
C PRO A 90 -8.85 1.62 0.52
N VAL A 91 -9.61 2.64 0.91
CA VAL A 91 -10.64 3.25 0.06
C VAL A 91 -10.02 4.41 -0.71
N ALA A 92 -10.38 4.53 -2.00
CA ALA A 92 -10.03 5.66 -2.84
C ALA A 92 -10.65 6.96 -2.31
N LYS A 93 -9.95 8.08 -2.49
CA LYS A 93 -10.51 9.42 -2.20
C LYS A 93 -11.57 9.81 -3.24
N PHE A 94 -11.38 9.40 -4.49
CA PHE A 94 -12.26 9.67 -5.62
C PHE A 94 -12.83 8.33 -6.14
N ALA A 95 -13.73 7.71 -5.37
CA ALA A 95 -14.26 6.37 -5.71
C ALA A 95 -15.26 6.34 -6.88
N SER A 96 -15.63 7.50 -7.43
CA SER A 96 -16.56 7.61 -8.58
C SER A 96 -15.83 8.07 -9.83
N GLY A 97 -16.28 7.59 -11.01
CA GLY A 97 -15.72 7.93 -12.30
C GLY A 97 -14.95 6.78 -12.95
N PRO A 98 -14.26 7.03 -14.07
CA PRO A 98 -13.49 6.01 -14.77
C PRO A 98 -12.25 5.59 -13.96
N ALA A 99 -11.62 4.49 -14.37
CA ALA A 99 -10.34 4.08 -13.82
C ALA A 99 -9.33 5.24 -13.81
N HIS A 100 -8.60 5.39 -12.73
CA HIS A 100 -7.69 6.51 -12.51
C HIS A 100 -6.56 6.19 -11.55
N VAL A 101 -5.62 7.10 -11.46
CA VAL A 101 -4.53 7.05 -10.49
C VAL A 101 -4.73 8.15 -9.44
N GLU A 102 -4.56 7.79 -8.17
CA GLU A 102 -4.48 8.72 -7.05
C GLU A 102 -3.06 8.74 -6.49
N VAL A 103 -2.46 9.92 -6.34
CA VAL A 103 -1.17 10.12 -5.67
C VAL A 103 -1.42 10.84 -4.35
N ASP A 104 -1.33 10.12 -3.26
CA ASP A 104 -1.41 10.67 -1.90
C ASP A 104 -0.01 11.08 -1.45
N ILE A 105 0.28 12.37 -1.53
CA ILE A 105 1.59 12.93 -1.21
C ILE A 105 1.88 12.82 0.30
N SER A 106 0.88 13.01 1.15
CA SER A 106 1.06 12.93 2.61
C SER A 106 1.54 11.55 3.05
N ARG A 107 0.99 10.50 2.45
CA ARG A 107 1.36 9.11 2.74
C ARG A 107 2.47 8.58 1.84
N GLN A 108 2.76 9.23 0.71
CA GLN A 108 3.75 8.78 -0.28
C GLN A 108 3.35 7.44 -0.89
N VAL A 109 2.10 7.31 -1.34
CA VAL A 109 1.56 6.14 -2.03
C VAL A 109 0.83 6.56 -3.30
N LEU A 110 0.84 5.65 -4.28
CA LEU A 110 0.02 5.71 -5.48
C LEU A 110 -1.03 4.61 -5.41
N LEU A 111 -2.29 4.96 -5.63
CA LEU A 111 -3.42 4.04 -5.74
C LEU A 111 -3.86 3.98 -7.20
N TYR A 112 -3.95 2.80 -7.77
CA TYR A 112 -4.67 2.57 -9.01
C TYR A 112 -6.09 2.13 -8.69
N VAL A 113 -7.06 2.92 -9.10
CA VAL A 113 -8.50 2.71 -8.84
C VAL A 113 -9.15 2.24 -10.14
N GLY A 114 -9.93 1.17 -10.05
CA GLY A 114 -10.69 0.64 -11.19
C GLY A 114 -11.95 1.44 -11.50
N ASP A 115 -12.63 1.11 -12.61
CA ASP A 115 -13.92 1.70 -13.00
C ASP A 115 -15.04 1.42 -11.98
N ASP A 116 -14.85 0.41 -11.14
CA ASP A 116 -15.71 0.04 -10.01
C ASP A 116 -15.47 0.88 -8.75
N GLY A 117 -14.54 1.84 -8.80
CA GLY A 117 -14.13 2.66 -7.66
C GLY A 117 -13.28 1.91 -6.61
N ILE A 118 -12.91 0.66 -6.88
CA ILE A 118 -12.11 -0.15 -5.96
C ILE A 118 -10.62 0.09 -6.20
N VAL A 119 -9.86 0.26 -5.12
CA VAL A 119 -8.40 0.32 -5.18
C VAL A 119 -7.86 -1.06 -5.55
N GLN A 120 -7.38 -1.21 -6.77
CA GLN A 120 -6.86 -2.48 -7.29
C GLN A 120 -5.37 -2.68 -7.00
N LYS A 121 -4.58 -1.59 -7.05
CA LYS A 121 -3.14 -1.63 -6.74
C LYS A 121 -2.72 -0.46 -5.87
N ILE A 122 -1.83 -0.75 -4.92
CA ILE A 122 -1.22 0.24 -4.02
C ILE A 122 0.29 0.11 -4.16
N VAL A 123 0.96 1.21 -4.47
CA VAL A 123 2.41 1.27 -4.70
C VAL A 123 3.04 2.30 -3.76
N SER A 124 4.14 1.93 -3.10
CA SER A 124 4.99 2.89 -2.41
C SER A 124 5.65 3.82 -3.42
N VAL A 125 5.58 5.13 -3.21
CA VAL A 125 6.21 6.13 -4.10
C VAL A 125 7.15 7.05 -3.33
N SER A 126 7.94 7.83 -4.09
CA SER A 126 8.71 8.95 -3.59
C SER A 126 8.47 10.15 -4.52
N THR A 127 7.85 11.21 -3.98
CA THR A 127 7.46 12.43 -4.71
C THR A 127 8.45 13.57 -4.47
N GLY A 128 8.18 14.76 -4.98
CA GLY A 128 8.98 15.97 -4.78
C GLY A 128 9.20 16.29 -3.30
N ASN A 129 10.43 16.67 -2.95
CA ASN A 129 10.86 16.91 -1.57
C ASN A 129 10.68 18.34 -1.09
N GLU A 130 10.07 19.21 -1.91
CA GLU A 130 9.82 20.64 -1.67
C GLU A 130 11.09 21.48 -1.48
N GLN A 131 12.28 20.96 -1.77
CA GLN A 131 13.54 21.70 -1.66
C GLN A 131 13.84 22.43 -2.96
N LYS A 132 14.60 23.52 -2.86
CA LYS A 132 15.15 24.22 -4.03
C LYS A 132 16.28 23.40 -4.63
N TYR A 133 16.34 23.38 -5.96
CA TYR A 133 17.44 22.81 -6.72
C TYR A 133 17.72 23.68 -7.96
N PHE A 134 18.91 23.56 -8.52
CA PHE A 134 19.32 24.28 -9.70
C PHE A 134 19.39 23.31 -10.89
N ASP A 135 18.65 23.60 -11.94
CA ASP A 135 18.65 22.83 -13.19
C ASP A 135 18.26 23.76 -14.33
N ASP A 136 18.77 23.50 -15.53
CA ASP A 136 18.51 24.30 -16.74
C ASP A 136 18.71 25.81 -16.53
N ASN A 137 19.83 26.19 -15.87
CA ASN A 137 20.22 27.56 -15.54
C ASN A 137 19.22 28.37 -14.70
N GLN A 138 18.34 27.70 -13.94
CA GLN A 138 17.38 28.35 -13.06
C GLN A 138 17.15 27.60 -11.75
N TRP A 139 16.78 28.35 -10.71
CA TRP A 139 16.33 27.78 -9.47
C TRP A 139 14.89 27.33 -9.60
N GLN A 140 14.63 26.09 -9.18
CA GLN A 140 13.32 25.46 -9.17
C GLN A 140 13.02 24.92 -7.79
N VAL A 141 11.77 24.55 -7.53
CA VAL A 141 11.34 23.85 -6.33
C VAL A 141 10.92 22.43 -6.73
N ALA A 142 11.41 21.47 -6.00
CA ALA A 142 11.13 20.04 -6.20
C ALA A 142 9.69 19.70 -5.78
N HIS A 143 8.70 20.25 -6.47
CA HIS A 143 7.28 20.21 -6.12
C HIS A 143 6.51 19.22 -7.00
N THR A 144 5.78 18.28 -6.38
CA THR A 144 4.76 17.48 -7.07
C THR A 144 3.43 18.22 -6.99
N THR A 145 3.02 18.85 -8.09
CA THR A 145 1.84 19.72 -8.13
C THR A 145 0.57 18.94 -7.78
N ARG A 146 -0.21 19.46 -6.82
CA ARG A 146 -1.53 18.95 -6.45
C ARG A 146 -2.55 19.38 -7.49
N GLY A 147 -3.55 18.55 -7.72
CA GLY A 147 -4.62 18.86 -8.68
C GLY A 147 -5.13 17.61 -9.40
N ASN A 148 -6.04 17.85 -10.33
CA ASN A 148 -6.62 16.82 -11.18
C ASN A 148 -6.05 16.97 -12.58
N PHE A 149 -5.34 15.97 -13.01
CA PHE A 149 -4.63 15.92 -14.28
C PHE A 149 -5.11 14.75 -15.12
N LYS A 150 -4.51 14.63 -16.32
CA LYS A 150 -4.63 13.44 -17.18
C LYS A 150 -3.25 13.08 -17.70
N VAL A 151 -3.00 11.80 -17.96
CA VAL A 151 -1.81 11.38 -18.70
C VAL A 151 -1.82 12.09 -20.05
N GLN A 152 -0.83 12.92 -20.32
CA GLN A 152 -0.72 13.75 -21.52
C GLN A 152 0.03 13.00 -22.63
N TRP A 153 1.15 12.40 -22.28
CA TRP A 153 1.99 11.64 -23.19
C TRP A 153 2.88 10.66 -22.43
N LYS A 154 3.51 9.74 -23.14
CA LYS A 154 4.27 8.62 -22.55
C LYS A 154 5.51 8.36 -23.38
N TYR A 155 6.55 7.81 -22.75
CA TYR A 155 7.75 7.33 -23.43
C TYR A 155 7.99 5.85 -23.13
N ASN A 156 7.96 5.01 -24.15
CA ASN A 156 8.13 3.57 -24.02
C ASN A 156 9.62 3.19 -23.99
N GLY A 157 10.23 3.24 -22.83
CA GLY A 157 11.65 2.95 -22.62
C GLY A 157 12.24 3.76 -21.47
N ILE A 158 13.57 3.89 -21.48
CA ILE A 158 14.33 4.69 -20.52
C ILE A 158 14.62 6.06 -21.16
N ARG A 159 14.07 7.11 -20.57
CA ARG A 159 14.37 8.48 -20.99
C ARG A 159 15.48 9.06 -20.12
N LYS A 160 16.57 9.44 -20.74
CA LYS A 160 17.68 10.16 -20.13
C LYS A 160 17.29 11.62 -19.87
N ALA A 161 17.54 12.12 -18.66
CA ALA A 161 17.29 13.51 -18.29
C ALA A 161 18.42 14.01 -17.36
N SER A 162 18.57 15.33 -17.24
CA SER A 162 19.59 15.96 -16.37
C SER A 162 19.53 15.48 -14.93
N LEU A 163 18.33 15.27 -14.41
CA LEU A 163 18.06 14.86 -13.02
C LEU A 163 17.98 13.34 -12.82
N GLY A 164 18.38 12.56 -13.84
CA GLY A 164 18.43 11.10 -13.81
C GLY A 164 17.48 10.42 -14.79
N ASP A 165 17.61 9.11 -14.87
CA ASP A 165 16.85 8.28 -15.80
C ASP A 165 15.40 8.08 -15.34
N LEU A 166 14.47 8.21 -16.29
CA LEU A 166 13.05 7.94 -16.09
C LEU A 166 12.69 6.64 -16.84
N TYR A 167 12.26 5.63 -16.11
CA TYR A 167 11.87 4.34 -16.68
C TYR A 167 10.38 4.33 -16.97
N TYR A 168 10.00 4.15 -18.25
CA TYR A 168 8.62 4.10 -18.72
C TYR A 168 7.75 5.26 -18.20
N PRO A 169 8.16 6.53 -18.39
CA PRO A 169 7.44 7.65 -17.84
C PRO A 169 6.09 7.88 -18.51
N SER A 170 5.08 8.15 -17.69
CA SER A 170 3.75 8.63 -18.05
C SER A 170 3.59 10.05 -17.52
N TYR A 171 3.70 11.05 -18.39
CA TYR A 171 3.67 12.47 -18.06
C TYR A 171 2.23 12.94 -17.88
N PHE A 172 1.95 13.68 -16.81
CA PHE A 172 0.60 14.15 -16.50
C PHE A 172 0.52 15.67 -16.24
N ASN A 173 1.65 16.33 -15.93
CA ASN A 173 1.70 17.77 -15.73
C ASN A 173 3.06 18.33 -16.20
N GLY A 174 3.13 18.86 -17.43
CA GLY A 174 4.38 19.38 -18.01
C GLY A 174 5.50 18.33 -17.98
N GLY A 175 6.57 18.61 -17.25
CA GLY A 175 7.71 17.68 -17.05
C GLY A 175 7.50 16.63 -15.96
N ILE A 176 6.39 16.66 -15.22
CA ILE A 176 6.13 15.76 -14.10
C ILE A 176 5.47 14.45 -14.60
N ALA A 177 6.04 13.31 -14.22
CA ALA A 177 5.60 11.99 -14.64
C ALA A 177 5.51 11.01 -13.47
N VAL A 178 4.71 9.97 -13.64
CA VAL A 178 4.87 8.70 -12.92
C VAL A 178 5.88 7.87 -13.70
N HIS A 179 6.98 7.45 -13.06
CA HIS A 179 8.03 6.69 -13.73
C HIS A 179 8.76 5.73 -12.79
N GLY A 180 9.31 4.67 -13.33
CA GLY A 180 10.20 3.77 -12.60
C GLY A 180 11.50 4.45 -12.19
N SER A 181 11.99 4.10 -11.00
CA SER A 181 13.30 4.54 -10.49
C SER A 181 13.95 3.42 -9.68
N PRO A 182 15.28 3.27 -9.71
CA PRO A 182 15.98 2.32 -8.84
C PRO A 182 15.98 2.77 -7.37
N SER A 183 15.63 4.03 -7.09
CA SER A 183 15.64 4.61 -5.73
C SER A 183 14.26 5.09 -5.32
N ILE A 184 13.62 4.35 -4.42
CA ILE A 184 12.32 4.67 -3.81
C ILE A 184 12.48 4.71 -2.30
N PRO A 185 13.03 5.78 -1.73
CA PRO A 185 13.08 5.93 -0.28
C PRO A 185 11.66 6.06 0.30
N PRO A 186 11.45 5.74 1.59
CA PRO A 186 10.12 5.77 2.19
C PRO A 186 9.57 7.20 2.43
N TYR A 187 10.26 8.22 1.96
CA TYR A 187 9.95 9.65 2.08
C TYR A 187 10.05 10.35 0.72
N ALA A 188 9.62 11.61 0.65
CA ALA A 188 9.74 12.46 -0.53
C ALA A 188 11.21 12.79 -0.83
N ALA A 189 11.70 12.50 -2.04
CA ALA A 189 13.10 12.67 -2.43
C ALA A 189 13.29 12.94 -3.93
N SER A 190 12.21 13.10 -4.71
CA SER A 190 12.33 13.44 -6.14
C SER A 190 12.39 14.93 -6.34
N HIS A 191 12.65 15.35 -7.58
CA HIS A 191 12.59 16.77 -8.02
C HIS A 191 11.18 17.18 -8.52
N GLY A 192 10.15 16.35 -8.27
CA GLY A 192 8.75 16.64 -8.65
C GLY A 192 8.03 15.43 -9.24
N CYS A 193 8.72 14.54 -9.94
CA CYS A 193 8.13 13.32 -10.46
C CYS A 193 7.69 12.36 -9.35
N VAL A 194 6.74 11.48 -9.67
CA VAL A 194 6.29 10.38 -8.81
C VAL A 194 7.10 9.13 -9.17
N ARG A 195 8.11 8.83 -8.35
CA ARG A 195 8.95 7.64 -8.54
C ARG A 195 8.23 6.41 -8.05
N VAL A 196 8.17 5.36 -8.87
CA VAL A 196 7.66 4.02 -8.53
C VAL A 196 8.76 2.97 -8.64
N PRO A 197 8.69 1.83 -7.93
CA PRO A 197 9.68 0.76 -8.05
C PRO A 197 9.76 0.20 -9.47
N LEU A 198 10.96 -0.22 -9.91
CA LEU A 198 11.19 -0.78 -11.26
C LEU A 198 10.34 -2.02 -11.56
N PHE A 199 10.04 -2.85 -10.56
CA PHE A 199 9.19 -4.03 -10.76
C PHE A 199 7.73 -3.68 -11.12
N ALA A 200 7.28 -2.45 -10.82
CA ALA A 200 5.91 -1.97 -11.10
C ALA A 200 5.82 -1.08 -12.35
N ASP A 201 6.94 -0.53 -12.83
CA ASP A 201 6.97 0.55 -13.83
C ASP A 201 6.31 0.19 -15.16
N LYS A 202 6.72 -0.92 -15.80
CA LYS A 202 6.16 -1.36 -17.08
C LYS A 202 4.67 -1.70 -17.00
N ALA A 203 4.25 -2.27 -15.87
CA ALA A 203 2.85 -2.63 -15.68
C ALA A 203 2.02 -1.36 -15.46
N LEU A 204 2.44 -0.43 -14.60
CA LEU A 204 1.80 0.87 -14.44
C LEU A 204 1.77 1.66 -15.75
N PHE A 205 2.88 1.66 -16.50
CA PHE A 205 2.92 2.28 -17.81
C PHE A 205 1.82 1.74 -18.74
N LYS A 206 1.58 0.43 -18.76
CA LYS A 206 0.48 -0.17 -19.55
C LYS A 206 -0.89 0.18 -19.01
N MET A 207 -1.04 0.20 -17.68
CA MET A 207 -2.30 0.50 -16.99
C MET A 207 -2.70 1.98 -17.06
N MET A 208 -1.78 2.89 -17.43
CA MET A 208 -1.98 4.33 -17.48
C MET A 208 -2.00 4.82 -18.95
N PRO A 209 -3.06 4.61 -19.73
CA PRO A 209 -3.16 5.13 -21.11
C PRO A 209 -3.20 6.66 -21.11
N VAL A 210 -2.84 7.27 -22.26
CA VAL A 210 -3.04 8.71 -22.49
C VAL A 210 -4.52 9.05 -22.29
N GLY A 211 -4.79 10.13 -21.57
CA GLY A 211 -6.12 10.55 -21.17
C GLY A 211 -6.60 10.01 -19.82
N MET A 212 -5.93 9.00 -19.22
CA MET A 212 -6.29 8.51 -17.89
C MET A 212 -6.18 9.62 -16.84
N PRO A 213 -7.19 9.80 -15.96
CA PRO A 213 -7.11 10.77 -14.87
C PRO A 213 -5.99 10.43 -13.85
N VAL A 214 -5.31 11.48 -13.37
CA VAL A 214 -4.29 11.44 -12.32
C VAL A 214 -4.62 12.50 -11.28
N ASN A 215 -5.06 12.08 -10.10
CA ASN A 215 -5.45 12.95 -9.01
C ASN A 215 -4.32 13.01 -7.98
N VAL A 216 -3.74 14.18 -7.76
CA VAL A 216 -2.63 14.40 -6.83
C VAL A 216 -3.11 15.24 -5.65
N TYR A 217 -2.96 14.76 -4.43
CA TYR A 217 -3.51 15.45 -3.25
C TYR A 217 -2.69 15.23 -1.98
N ASP A 218 -2.91 16.12 -1.01
CA ASP A 218 -2.57 15.90 0.38
C ASP A 218 -3.81 15.42 1.16
N ARG A 219 -3.63 14.52 2.11
CA ARG A 219 -4.65 14.29 3.12
C ARG A 219 -4.62 15.42 4.14
N GLN A 220 -5.78 15.95 4.37
CA GLN A 220 -6.04 16.81 5.53
C GLN A 220 -6.15 15.95 6.79
#